data_05c9d328a6faa0bba1226bca04777828
#
_entry.id   05c9d328a6faa0bba1226bca04777828
#
_cell.length_a   1.000
_cell.length_b   1.000
_cell.length_c   1.000
_cell.angle_alpha   90.00
_cell.angle_beta   90.00
_cell.angle_gamma   90.00
#
_symmetry.space_group_name_H-M   'P 1'
#
loop_
_entity.id
_entity.type
_entity.pdbx_description
1 polymer ?
#
loop_
_entity_poly.entity_id
_entity_poly.type
_entity_poly.pdbx_seq_one_letter_code
_entity_poly.pdbx_strand_id
1 'polypeptide(L)'
;MPYKVAAFYQFAALPDFRELRAPLRAICAALELKGSVLLAEEGINGTLAGTARAIGHFIGELRGAALFGGRLDNPELKFSHASTMPFQRLKVRLKKEIVTLGAAGLDPRRQAGIYVEAADWNALIARPDTLVLDTRNAFEVAMGTFVGALDPGIGSFGQFRDFVARHLDPARHRKIAMFCTGGIRCEKASAYLLARGFAEVYHLKGGILGYLEGVPEAESRWRGECFVFDDRVALRHGLQERPAAHHFDE
;
A
#
# COMPACT_ATOMS: atom_id res chain seq x y z
N MET A 1 6.83 25.80 -2.73
CA MET A 1 7.58 24.56 -2.46
C MET A 1 6.66 23.38 -2.72
N PRO A 2 7.14 22.26 -3.27
CA PRO A 2 6.30 21.10 -3.50
C PRO A 2 5.80 20.54 -2.16
N TYR A 3 4.60 19.97 -2.19
CA TYR A 3 4.05 19.25 -1.05
C TYR A 3 4.74 17.91 -0.88
N LYS A 4 5.01 17.50 0.36
CA LYS A 4 5.44 16.14 0.68
C LYS A 4 4.22 15.29 0.92
N VAL A 5 4.18 14.11 0.30
CA VAL A 5 3.12 13.11 0.47
C VAL A 5 3.70 11.91 1.19
N ALA A 6 3.05 11.50 2.27
CA ALA A 6 3.39 10.31 3.03
C ALA A 6 2.25 9.28 2.93
N ALA A 7 2.52 8.15 2.31
CA ALA A 7 1.69 6.96 2.42
C ALA A 7 2.26 6.10 3.54
N PHE A 8 1.41 5.62 4.45
CA PHE A 8 1.83 4.89 5.63
C PHE A 8 0.80 3.86 6.06
N TYR A 9 1.28 2.79 6.66
CA TYR A 9 0.43 1.84 7.38
C TYR A 9 1.22 1.07 8.44
N GLN A 10 0.51 0.57 9.43
CA GLN A 10 1.03 -0.42 10.36
C GLN A 10 -0.13 -1.27 10.90
N PHE A 11 0.04 -2.58 10.86
CA PHE A 11 -0.81 -3.49 11.61
C PHE A 11 -0.36 -3.46 13.09
N ALA A 12 -1.26 -3.08 13.99
CA ALA A 12 -1.03 -2.98 15.41
C ALA A 12 -2.34 -3.17 16.17
N ALA A 13 -2.29 -3.67 17.41
CA ALA A 13 -3.49 -3.74 18.23
C ALA A 13 -3.87 -2.33 18.72
N LEU A 14 -4.99 -1.82 18.24
CA LEU A 14 -5.54 -0.54 18.61
C LEU A 14 -6.99 -0.73 19.11
N PRO A 15 -7.21 -1.36 20.27
CA PRO A 15 -8.57 -1.62 20.78
C PRO A 15 -9.35 -0.32 21.05
N ASP A 16 -8.62 0.76 21.31
CA ASP A 16 -9.09 2.14 21.55
C ASP A 16 -9.13 3.01 20.27
N PHE A 17 -9.16 2.40 19.07
CA PHE A 17 -9.08 3.14 17.80
C PHE A 17 -10.19 4.19 17.62
N ARG A 18 -11.32 4.05 18.31
CA ARG A 18 -12.43 4.99 18.24
C ARG A 18 -12.09 6.31 18.94
N GLU A 19 -11.48 6.20 20.11
CA GLU A 19 -11.03 7.32 20.95
C GLU A 19 -9.86 8.07 20.31
N LEU A 20 -9.00 7.35 19.59
CA LEU A 20 -7.85 7.92 18.87
C LEU A 20 -8.24 8.83 17.71
N ARG A 21 -9.46 8.70 17.16
CA ARG A 21 -9.90 9.45 15.97
C ARG A 21 -9.89 10.96 16.18
N ALA A 22 -10.47 11.44 17.28
CA ALA A 22 -10.62 12.87 17.53
C ALA A 22 -9.25 13.55 17.74
N PRO A 23 -8.36 13.06 18.62
CA PRO A 23 -7.06 13.65 18.81
C PRO A 23 -6.18 13.55 17.55
N LEU A 24 -6.19 12.43 16.82
CA LEU A 24 -5.46 12.31 15.57
C LEU A 24 -5.92 13.35 14.53
N ARG A 25 -7.23 13.55 14.39
CA ARG A 25 -7.78 14.57 13.50
C ARG A 25 -7.36 15.97 13.91
N ALA A 26 -7.33 16.27 15.22
CA ALA A 26 -6.90 17.57 15.73
C ALA A 26 -5.42 17.85 15.40
N ILE A 27 -4.54 16.86 15.61
CA ILE A 27 -3.11 16.96 15.25
C ILE A 27 -2.95 17.22 13.75
N CYS A 28 -3.59 16.41 12.89
CA CYS A 28 -3.50 16.60 11.45
C CYS A 28 -4.04 17.97 10.99
N ALA A 29 -5.12 18.46 11.62
CA ALA A 29 -5.69 19.77 11.32
C ALA A 29 -4.77 20.92 11.75
N ALA A 30 -4.17 20.85 12.94
CA ALA A 30 -3.21 21.82 13.44
C ALA A 30 -1.93 21.90 12.58
N LEU A 31 -1.57 20.79 11.94
CA LEU A 31 -0.45 20.70 11.00
C LEU A 31 -0.87 21.02 9.54
N GLU A 32 -2.11 21.46 9.31
CA GLU A 32 -2.67 21.77 7.98
C GLU A 32 -2.54 20.61 6.97
N LEU A 33 -2.53 19.37 7.46
CA LEU A 33 -2.43 18.19 6.60
C LEU A 33 -3.78 17.89 5.93
N LYS A 34 -3.72 17.46 4.68
CA LYS A 34 -4.87 16.93 3.95
C LYS A 34 -4.61 15.49 3.52
N GLY A 35 -5.68 14.74 3.28
CA GLY A 35 -5.59 13.33 2.89
C GLY A 35 -6.56 12.45 3.64
N SER A 36 -6.29 11.15 3.66
CA SER A 36 -7.17 10.15 4.26
C SER A 36 -6.40 9.26 5.21
N VAL A 37 -6.94 9.07 6.42
CA VAL A 37 -6.44 8.12 7.41
C VAL A 37 -7.58 7.19 7.81
N LEU A 38 -7.29 5.90 7.83
CA LEU A 38 -8.18 4.85 8.29
C LEU A 38 -7.65 4.29 9.62
N LEU A 39 -8.50 4.23 10.61
CA LEU A 39 -8.24 3.59 11.91
C LEU A 39 -9.17 2.40 12.07
N ALA A 40 -8.62 1.29 12.51
CA ALA A 40 -9.35 0.10 12.91
C ALA A 40 -8.68 -0.56 14.11
N GLU A 41 -9.33 -1.55 14.71
CA GLU A 41 -8.75 -2.33 15.80
C GLU A 41 -7.43 -3.02 15.41
N GLU A 42 -7.25 -3.32 14.13
CA GLU A 42 -6.07 -3.98 13.58
C GLU A 42 -4.93 -3.02 13.20
N GLY A 43 -5.11 -1.67 13.31
CA GLY A 43 -4.05 -0.72 12.99
C GLY A 43 -4.48 0.58 12.32
N ILE A 44 -3.54 1.15 11.56
CA ILE A 44 -3.67 2.41 10.84
C ILE A 44 -3.24 2.26 9.39
N ASN A 45 -3.90 2.99 8.48
CA ASN A 45 -3.52 3.10 7.07
C ASN A 45 -3.90 4.49 6.56
N GLY A 46 -3.04 5.15 5.82
CA GLY A 46 -3.36 6.46 5.30
C GLY A 46 -2.39 7.02 4.28
N THR A 47 -2.84 8.11 3.65
CA THR A 47 -1.98 8.98 2.86
C THR A 47 -2.31 10.42 3.23
N LEU A 48 -1.28 11.18 3.61
CA LEU A 48 -1.37 12.58 3.99
C LEU A 48 -0.38 13.40 3.17
N ALA A 49 -0.76 14.63 2.87
CA ALA A 49 0.07 15.62 2.19
C ALA A 49 0.11 16.92 2.99
N GLY A 50 1.26 17.58 2.94
CA GLY A 50 1.52 18.87 3.59
C GLY A 50 2.94 19.34 3.34
N THR A 51 3.38 20.35 4.09
CA THR A 51 4.79 20.75 4.06
C THR A 51 5.68 19.63 4.56
N ALA A 52 6.96 19.59 4.15
CA ALA A 52 7.91 18.59 4.64
C ALA A 52 8.03 18.61 6.17
N ARG A 53 7.96 19.81 6.78
CA ARG A 53 7.98 19.99 8.24
C ARG A 53 6.73 19.40 8.90
N ALA A 54 5.54 19.66 8.37
CA ALA A 54 4.28 19.15 8.90
C ALA A 54 4.23 17.61 8.84
N ILE A 55 4.65 17.02 7.71
CA ILE A 55 4.76 15.56 7.57
C ILE A 55 5.77 14.98 8.57
N GLY A 56 6.92 15.64 8.76
CA GLY A 56 7.91 15.21 9.76
C GLY A 56 7.35 15.21 11.19
N HIS A 57 6.61 16.24 11.58
CA HIS A 57 5.92 16.30 12.88
C HIS A 57 4.89 15.18 13.02
N PHE A 58 4.05 14.99 12.01
CA PHE A 58 3.05 13.92 12.02
C PHE A 58 3.68 12.53 12.22
N ILE A 59 4.79 12.23 11.52
CA ILE A 59 5.50 10.95 11.70
C ILE A 59 6.07 10.83 13.13
N GLY A 60 6.54 11.92 13.71
CA GLY A 60 6.95 11.97 15.13
C GLY A 60 5.82 11.64 16.08
N GLU A 61 4.63 12.23 15.89
CA GLU A 61 3.41 11.93 16.66
C GLU A 61 2.96 10.49 16.47
N LEU A 62 3.03 9.97 15.24
CA LEU A 62 2.65 8.60 14.93
C LEU A 62 3.50 7.58 15.69
N ARG A 63 4.83 7.80 15.73
CA ARG A 63 5.79 6.92 16.42
C ARG A 63 5.87 7.18 17.92
N GLY A 64 5.42 8.34 18.36
CA GLY A 64 5.50 8.77 19.75
C GLY A 64 4.56 8.03 20.68
N ALA A 65 4.85 8.11 21.98
CA ALA A 65 4.01 7.50 23.00
C ALA A 65 2.76 8.34 23.33
N ALA A 66 2.75 9.63 23.00
CA ALA A 66 1.70 10.56 23.45
C ALA A 66 0.30 10.16 22.97
N LEU A 67 0.13 9.83 21.66
CA LEU A 67 -1.17 9.45 21.11
C LEU A 67 -1.36 7.94 21.06
N PHE A 68 -0.37 7.21 20.57
CA PHE A 68 -0.51 5.78 20.29
C PHE A 68 0.16 4.87 21.32
N GLY A 69 0.75 5.43 22.38
CA GLY A 69 1.43 4.65 23.40
C GLY A 69 2.63 3.85 22.90
N GLY A 70 3.28 4.33 21.81
CA GLY A 70 4.38 3.63 21.15
C GLY A 70 3.95 2.41 20.30
N ARG A 71 2.63 2.17 20.11
CA ARG A 71 2.11 1.02 19.35
C ARG A 71 2.33 1.13 17.84
N LEU A 72 2.66 2.31 17.33
CA LEU A 72 2.93 2.60 15.94
C LEU A 72 4.38 3.09 15.75
N ASP A 73 5.33 2.38 16.33
CA ASP A 73 6.74 2.71 16.38
C ASP A 73 7.48 2.46 15.06
N ASN A 74 6.99 1.51 14.25
CA ASN A 74 7.63 1.09 13.02
C ASN A 74 6.65 1.02 11.82
N PRO A 75 5.99 2.13 11.44
CA PRO A 75 5.11 2.14 10.28
C PRO A 75 5.91 1.97 8.98
N GLU A 76 5.34 1.21 8.04
CA GLU A 76 5.77 1.27 6.65
C GLU A 76 5.48 2.65 6.10
N LEU A 77 6.51 3.32 5.57
CA LEU A 77 6.45 4.69 5.09
C LEU A 77 6.95 4.77 3.66
N LYS A 78 6.18 5.44 2.80
CA LYS A 78 6.59 5.83 1.46
C LYS A 78 6.37 7.32 1.27
N PHE A 79 7.39 8.00 0.78
CA PHE A 79 7.34 9.43 0.52
C PHE A 79 7.38 9.70 -0.97
N SER A 80 6.61 10.66 -1.40
CA SER A 80 6.65 11.24 -2.74
C SER A 80 6.38 12.72 -2.64
N HIS A 81 6.41 13.42 -3.77
CA HIS A 81 6.16 14.86 -3.83
C HIS A 81 4.97 15.14 -4.74
N ALA A 82 4.34 16.27 -4.51
CA ALA A 82 3.28 16.80 -5.34
C ALA A 82 3.54 18.28 -5.62
N SER A 83 3.39 18.70 -6.87
CA SER A 83 3.53 20.10 -7.29
C SER A 83 2.45 20.97 -6.69
N THR A 84 1.24 20.44 -6.55
CA THR A 84 0.07 21.05 -5.92
C THR A 84 -0.45 20.16 -4.80
N MET A 85 -1.32 20.69 -3.93
CA MET A 85 -1.94 19.90 -2.86
C MET A 85 -2.84 18.82 -3.46
N PRO A 86 -2.48 17.52 -3.33
CA PRO A 86 -3.17 16.43 -4.03
C PRO A 86 -4.43 15.94 -3.32
N PHE A 87 -4.92 16.67 -2.32
CA PHE A 87 -6.13 16.32 -1.58
C PHE A 87 -6.97 17.57 -1.29
N GLN A 88 -8.28 17.47 -1.46
CA GLN A 88 -9.20 18.56 -1.18
C GLN A 88 -9.42 18.78 0.32
N ARG A 89 -9.43 17.72 1.13
CA ARG A 89 -9.78 17.75 2.55
C ARG A 89 -9.08 16.67 3.38
N LEU A 90 -9.05 16.89 4.69
CA LEU A 90 -8.66 15.87 5.67
C LEU A 90 -9.83 14.94 5.99
N LYS A 91 -9.60 13.62 5.94
CA LYS A 91 -10.55 12.58 6.35
C LYS A 91 -9.88 11.63 7.33
N VAL A 92 -10.39 11.52 8.56
CA VAL A 92 -10.01 10.46 9.51
C VAL A 92 -11.23 9.59 9.75
N ARG A 93 -11.18 8.34 9.31
CA ARG A 93 -12.31 7.42 9.26
C ARG A 93 -12.07 6.19 10.13
N LEU A 94 -13.09 5.78 10.87
CA LEU A 94 -13.13 4.48 11.51
C LEU A 94 -13.59 3.41 10.52
N LYS A 95 -12.91 2.29 10.51
CA LYS A 95 -13.19 1.14 9.64
C LYS A 95 -13.20 -0.15 10.48
N LYS A 96 -13.76 -1.23 9.93
CA LYS A 96 -13.62 -2.57 10.50
C LYS A 96 -12.22 -3.14 10.24
N GLU A 97 -11.65 -2.79 9.09
CA GLU A 97 -10.32 -3.22 8.62
C GLU A 97 -9.61 -2.01 7.99
N ILE A 98 -8.28 -1.90 8.20
CA ILE A 98 -7.48 -0.84 7.56
C ILE A 98 -7.25 -1.09 6.06
N VAL A 99 -7.42 -2.33 5.63
CA VAL A 99 -7.56 -2.76 4.23
C VAL A 99 -8.54 -3.92 4.19
N THR A 100 -9.65 -3.76 3.45
CA THR A 100 -10.78 -4.69 3.56
C THR A 100 -10.56 -5.94 2.71
N LEU A 101 -10.27 -7.06 3.36
CA LEU A 101 -10.26 -8.40 2.75
C LEU A 101 -11.55 -9.16 3.11
N GLY A 102 -12.13 -8.91 4.27
CA GLY A 102 -13.34 -9.57 4.75
C GLY A 102 -13.11 -11.00 5.25
N ALA A 103 -11.90 -11.38 5.63
CA ALA A 103 -11.56 -12.66 6.21
C ALA A 103 -11.33 -12.51 7.72
N ALA A 104 -12.22 -13.10 8.51
CA ALA A 104 -12.10 -13.05 9.97
C ALA A 104 -10.90 -13.85 10.48
N GLY A 105 -10.31 -13.41 11.59
CA GLY A 105 -9.26 -14.15 12.31
C GLY A 105 -7.86 -14.07 11.68
N LEU A 106 -7.67 -13.31 10.61
CA LEU A 106 -6.35 -13.06 10.04
C LEU A 106 -5.61 -11.98 10.83
N ASP A 107 -4.41 -12.28 11.25
CA ASP A 107 -3.51 -11.33 11.88
C ASP A 107 -2.14 -11.35 11.17
N PRO A 108 -1.87 -10.39 10.26
CA PRO A 108 -0.59 -10.31 9.56
C PRO A 108 0.63 -10.14 10.46
N ARG A 109 0.44 -9.66 11.70
CA ARG A 109 1.52 -9.54 12.70
C ARG A 109 2.02 -10.90 13.20
N ARG A 110 1.14 -11.92 13.16
CA ARG A 110 1.48 -13.28 13.59
C ARG A 110 2.04 -14.13 12.46
N GLN A 111 1.47 -13.95 11.27
CA GLN A 111 1.87 -14.72 10.10
C GLN A 111 1.63 -13.87 8.85
N ALA A 112 2.71 -13.52 8.18
CA ALA A 112 2.71 -12.92 6.86
C ALA A 112 3.63 -13.71 5.94
N GLY A 113 3.57 -13.45 4.65
CA GLY A 113 4.51 -13.99 3.67
C GLY A 113 5.91 -13.44 3.85
N ILE A 114 6.83 -13.96 3.06
CA ILE A 114 8.23 -13.55 3.05
C ILE A 114 8.35 -12.22 2.30
N TYR A 115 8.90 -11.21 2.97
CA TYR A 115 9.22 -9.92 2.35
C TYR A 115 10.39 -10.07 1.39
N VAL A 116 10.24 -9.52 0.20
CA VAL A 116 11.30 -9.47 -0.82
C VAL A 116 11.63 -8.02 -1.12
N GLU A 117 12.89 -7.67 -0.95
CA GLU A 117 13.38 -6.32 -1.27
C GLU A 117 13.29 -6.04 -2.78
N ALA A 118 13.15 -4.77 -3.13
CA ALA A 118 13.03 -4.36 -4.54
C ALA A 118 14.19 -4.84 -5.41
N ALA A 119 15.41 -4.89 -4.86
CA ALA A 119 16.61 -5.35 -5.55
C ALA A 119 16.54 -6.84 -5.96
N ASP A 120 15.89 -7.68 -5.14
CA ASP A 120 15.78 -9.13 -5.37
C ASP A 120 14.50 -9.50 -6.13
N TRP A 121 13.58 -8.56 -6.27
CA TRP A 121 12.25 -8.79 -6.84
C TRP A 121 12.30 -9.30 -8.28
N ASN A 122 13.13 -8.67 -9.12
CA ASN A 122 13.26 -9.06 -10.53
C ASN A 122 13.74 -10.50 -10.71
N ALA A 123 14.65 -10.96 -9.86
CA ALA A 123 15.17 -12.33 -9.90
C ALA A 123 14.07 -13.34 -9.50
N LEU A 124 13.27 -13.01 -8.49
CA LEU A 124 12.16 -13.88 -8.05
C LEU A 124 11.08 -14.01 -9.12
N ILE A 125 10.60 -12.89 -9.68
CA ILE A 125 9.50 -12.90 -10.66
C ILE A 125 9.92 -13.39 -12.06
N ALA A 126 11.23 -13.55 -12.32
CA ALA A 126 11.75 -14.15 -13.54
C ALA A 126 11.71 -15.68 -13.52
N ARG A 127 11.51 -16.29 -12.35
CA ARG A 127 11.56 -17.76 -12.20
C ARG A 127 10.31 -18.40 -12.80
N PRO A 128 10.46 -19.43 -13.62
CA PRO A 128 9.31 -20.09 -14.26
C PRO A 128 8.39 -20.82 -13.29
N ASP A 129 8.88 -21.16 -12.08
CA ASP A 129 8.13 -21.81 -11.01
C ASP A 129 7.38 -20.84 -10.10
N THR A 130 7.42 -19.52 -10.38
CA THR A 130 6.81 -18.47 -9.55
C THR A 130 5.58 -17.89 -10.22
N LEU A 131 4.42 -18.02 -9.58
CA LEU A 131 3.23 -17.29 -9.98
C LEU A 131 3.34 -15.84 -9.46
N VAL A 132 3.40 -14.88 -10.37
CA VAL A 132 3.40 -13.45 -10.03
C VAL A 132 1.97 -12.95 -10.02
N LEU A 133 1.50 -12.39 -8.91
CA LEU A 133 0.10 -12.03 -8.70
C LEU A 133 -0.06 -10.57 -8.27
N ASP A 134 -0.77 -9.79 -9.07
CA ASP A 134 -1.18 -8.42 -8.70
C ASP A 134 -2.39 -8.49 -7.76
N THR A 135 -2.31 -7.93 -6.57
CA THR A 135 -3.43 -7.95 -5.61
C THR A 135 -4.29 -6.68 -5.66
N ARG A 136 -4.10 -5.85 -6.69
CA ARG A 136 -4.83 -4.62 -6.89
C ARG A 136 -6.14 -4.85 -7.66
N ASN A 137 -6.96 -3.80 -7.70
CA ASN A 137 -8.16 -3.80 -8.50
C ASN A 137 -7.83 -3.70 -10.00
N ALA A 138 -8.66 -4.26 -10.86
CA ALA A 138 -8.44 -4.31 -12.31
C ALA A 138 -8.15 -2.93 -12.93
N PHE A 139 -8.81 -1.87 -12.46
CA PHE A 139 -8.56 -0.52 -12.97
C PHE A 139 -7.14 0.00 -12.64
N GLU A 140 -6.54 -0.42 -11.50
CA GLU A 140 -5.16 -0.10 -11.15
C GLU A 140 -4.18 -0.90 -12.02
N VAL A 141 -4.50 -2.19 -12.27
CA VAL A 141 -3.71 -3.09 -13.13
C VAL A 141 -3.66 -2.56 -14.56
N ALA A 142 -4.80 -2.08 -15.08
CA ALA A 142 -4.89 -1.50 -16.42
C ALA A 142 -3.98 -0.28 -16.64
N MET A 143 -3.60 0.44 -15.58
CA MET A 143 -2.66 1.57 -15.66
C MET A 143 -1.20 1.13 -15.70
N GLY A 144 -0.90 -0.03 -15.13
CA GLY A 144 0.45 -0.59 -15.14
C GLY A 144 0.55 -1.80 -14.22
N THR A 145 1.46 -2.73 -14.58
CA THR A 145 1.71 -3.95 -13.82
C THR A 145 3.10 -4.51 -14.14
N PHE A 146 3.57 -5.52 -13.40
CA PHE A 146 4.80 -6.23 -13.74
C PHE A 146 4.61 -7.17 -14.93
N VAL A 147 5.64 -7.29 -15.75
CA VAL A 147 5.65 -8.22 -16.88
C VAL A 147 5.41 -9.65 -16.39
N GLY A 148 4.41 -10.31 -16.97
CA GLY A 148 4.04 -11.68 -16.61
C GLY A 148 3.19 -11.82 -15.36
N ALA A 149 2.77 -10.73 -14.74
CA ALA A 149 1.87 -10.78 -13.60
C ALA A 149 0.44 -11.18 -14.01
N LEU A 150 -0.17 -12.02 -13.19
CA LEU A 150 -1.58 -12.38 -13.30
C LEU A 150 -2.44 -11.27 -12.70
N ASP A 151 -3.36 -10.73 -13.50
CA ASP A 151 -4.45 -9.88 -13.05
C ASP A 151 -5.60 -10.76 -12.54
N PRO A 152 -6.01 -10.66 -11.27
CA PRO A 152 -7.16 -11.40 -10.76
C PRO A 152 -8.51 -10.87 -11.29
N GLY A 153 -8.55 -9.76 -12.01
CA GLY A 153 -9.77 -9.17 -12.56
C GLY A 153 -10.76 -8.68 -11.50
N ILE A 154 -10.30 -8.33 -10.30
CA ILE A 154 -11.16 -7.95 -9.16
C ILE A 154 -11.49 -6.46 -9.18
N GLY A 155 -12.74 -6.11 -8.88
CA GLY A 155 -13.18 -4.73 -8.70
C GLY A 155 -12.93 -4.16 -7.30
N SER A 156 -12.66 -5.04 -6.32
CA SER A 156 -12.31 -4.67 -4.95
C SER A 156 -11.45 -5.75 -4.30
N PHE A 157 -10.59 -5.37 -3.36
CA PHE A 157 -9.71 -6.32 -2.67
C PHE A 157 -10.47 -7.41 -1.89
N GLY A 158 -11.70 -7.16 -1.45
CA GLY A 158 -12.55 -8.19 -0.83
C GLY A 158 -12.86 -9.39 -1.74
N GLN A 159 -12.89 -9.18 -3.07
CA GLN A 159 -13.10 -10.25 -4.05
C GLN A 159 -11.88 -11.16 -4.25
N PHE A 160 -10.72 -10.77 -3.72
CA PHE A 160 -9.51 -11.59 -3.77
C PHE A 160 -9.71 -12.99 -3.19
N ARG A 161 -10.51 -13.12 -2.15
CA ARG A 161 -10.85 -14.43 -1.55
C ARG A 161 -11.55 -15.36 -2.53
N ASP A 162 -12.51 -14.82 -3.28
CA ASP A 162 -13.28 -15.59 -4.26
C ASP A 162 -12.39 -15.97 -5.45
N PHE A 163 -11.51 -15.07 -5.88
CA PHE A 163 -10.50 -15.36 -6.88
C PHE A 163 -9.60 -16.51 -6.46
N VAL A 164 -9.03 -16.47 -5.26
CA VAL A 164 -8.18 -17.54 -4.71
C VAL A 164 -8.93 -18.87 -4.67
N ALA A 165 -10.17 -18.88 -4.16
CA ALA A 165 -10.95 -20.11 -4.03
C ALA A 165 -11.28 -20.77 -5.38
N ARG A 166 -11.40 -19.97 -6.46
CA ARG A 166 -11.77 -20.48 -7.79
C ARG A 166 -10.59 -20.82 -8.67
N HIS A 167 -9.45 -20.13 -8.50
CA HIS A 167 -8.37 -20.13 -9.49
C HIS A 167 -7.02 -20.61 -8.95
N LEU A 168 -6.84 -20.63 -7.62
CA LEU A 168 -5.57 -21.03 -7.04
C LEU A 168 -5.70 -22.35 -6.27
N ASP A 169 -4.70 -23.22 -6.47
CA ASP A 169 -4.60 -24.53 -5.83
C ASP A 169 -3.22 -24.64 -5.16
N PRO A 170 -3.13 -24.86 -3.83
CA PRO A 170 -1.86 -24.98 -3.11
C PRO A 170 -0.93 -26.07 -3.64
N ALA A 171 -1.49 -27.16 -4.20
CA ALA A 171 -0.71 -28.24 -4.76
C ALA A 171 -0.03 -27.86 -6.09
N ARG A 172 -0.64 -26.98 -6.87
CA ARG A 172 -0.16 -26.53 -8.18
C ARG A 172 0.62 -25.24 -8.11
N HIS A 173 0.16 -24.27 -7.30
CA HIS A 173 0.75 -22.93 -7.18
C HIS A 173 1.60 -22.83 -5.90
N ARG A 174 2.70 -23.58 -5.88
CA ARG A 174 3.52 -23.75 -4.66
C ARG A 174 4.28 -22.47 -4.29
N LYS A 175 4.64 -21.63 -5.28
CA LYS A 175 5.39 -20.40 -5.09
C LYS A 175 4.62 -19.22 -5.69
N ILE A 176 4.22 -18.29 -4.85
CA ILE A 176 3.46 -17.10 -5.24
C ILE A 176 4.22 -15.85 -4.80
N ALA A 177 4.45 -14.93 -5.74
CA ALA A 177 5.04 -13.62 -5.49
C ALA A 177 3.97 -12.54 -5.72
N MET A 178 3.60 -11.80 -4.67
CA MET A 178 2.52 -10.81 -4.72
C MET A 178 3.04 -9.40 -4.58
N PHE A 179 2.31 -8.47 -5.17
CA PHE A 179 2.57 -7.05 -5.02
C PHE A 179 1.27 -6.23 -5.01
N CYS A 180 1.34 -5.03 -4.43
CA CYS A 180 0.34 -3.98 -4.54
C CYS A 180 1.02 -2.62 -4.48
N THR A 181 0.27 -1.53 -4.48
CA THR A 181 0.81 -0.16 -4.49
C THR A 181 1.83 0.10 -3.39
N GLY A 182 1.48 -0.15 -2.12
CA GLY A 182 2.35 0.18 -0.97
C GLY A 182 2.68 -0.99 -0.04
N GLY A 183 2.20 -2.23 -0.33
CA GLY A 183 2.48 -3.43 0.47
C GLY A 183 1.32 -3.92 1.35
N ILE A 184 0.46 -3.06 1.85
CA ILE A 184 -0.56 -3.39 2.86
C ILE A 184 -1.52 -4.53 2.44
N ARG A 185 -2.00 -4.54 1.17
CA ARG A 185 -2.87 -5.62 0.69
C ARG A 185 -2.15 -6.97 0.70
N CYS A 186 -0.86 -6.95 0.35
CA CYS A 186 -0.04 -8.16 0.29
C CYS A 186 0.20 -8.78 1.66
N GLU A 187 0.37 -8.01 2.71
CA GLU A 187 0.49 -8.57 4.06
C GLU A 187 -0.76 -9.38 4.44
N LYS A 188 -1.93 -8.82 4.19
CA LYS A 188 -3.20 -9.50 4.48
C LYS A 188 -3.47 -10.66 3.54
N ALA A 189 -3.19 -10.50 2.24
CA ALA A 189 -3.31 -11.55 1.24
C ALA A 189 -2.37 -12.73 1.51
N SER A 190 -1.13 -12.46 1.94
CA SER A 190 -0.17 -13.52 2.25
C SER A 190 -0.58 -14.32 3.49
N ALA A 191 -1.03 -13.64 4.56
CA ALA A 191 -1.60 -14.31 5.72
C ALA A 191 -2.78 -15.22 5.34
N TYR A 192 -3.65 -14.75 4.44
CA TYR A 192 -4.77 -15.51 3.94
C TYR A 192 -4.34 -16.74 3.13
N LEU A 193 -3.36 -16.61 2.23
CA LEU A 193 -2.85 -17.73 1.43
C LEU A 193 -2.16 -18.78 2.32
N LEU A 194 -1.31 -18.36 3.26
CA LEU A 194 -0.66 -19.26 4.22
C LEU A 194 -1.70 -20.04 5.04
N ALA A 195 -2.76 -19.39 5.51
CA ALA A 195 -3.86 -20.05 6.21
C ALA A 195 -4.65 -21.03 5.33
N ARG A 196 -4.53 -20.94 4.00
CA ARG A 196 -5.11 -21.86 3.01
C ARG A 196 -4.15 -22.95 2.54
N GLY A 197 -2.96 -23.05 3.15
CA GLY A 197 -2.00 -24.13 2.88
C GLY A 197 -1.05 -23.86 1.70
N PHE A 198 -0.97 -22.63 1.19
CA PHE A 198 0.06 -22.25 0.23
C PHE A 198 1.42 -22.22 0.94
N ALA A 199 2.43 -22.87 0.33
CA ALA A 199 3.69 -23.15 1.03
C ALA A 199 4.68 -21.95 0.96
N GLU A 200 4.88 -21.39 -0.22
CA GLU A 200 5.86 -20.33 -0.47
C GLU A 200 5.17 -19.07 -0.94
N VAL A 201 4.91 -18.15 -0.02
CA VAL A 201 4.20 -16.90 -0.30
C VAL A 201 5.14 -15.73 -0.05
N TYR A 202 5.46 -15.01 -1.11
CA TYR A 202 6.35 -13.86 -1.12
C TYR A 202 5.58 -12.59 -1.42
N HIS A 203 6.04 -11.46 -0.90
CA HIS A 203 5.47 -10.16 -1.30
C HIS A 203 6.52 -9.06 -1.33
N LEU A 204 6.33 -8.14 -2.27
CA LEU A 204 7.23 -7.01 -2.51
C LEU A 204 7.18 -6.04 -1.34
N LYS A 205 8.32 -5.86 -0.65
CA LYS A 205 8.45 -4.91 0.45
C LYS A 205 8.31 -3.48 -0.05
N GLY A 206 7.49 -2.69 0.63
CA GLY A 206 7.17 -1.31 0.21
C GLY A 206 6.36 -1.21 -1.08
N GLY A 207 5.95 -2.36 -1.66
CA GLY A 207 5.11 -2.43 -2.84
C GLY A 207 5.73 -1.82 -4.10
N ILE A 208 4.87 -1.52 -5.08
CA ILE A 208 5.27 -0.91 -6.35
C ILE A 208 6.00 0.42 -6.12
N LEU A 209 5.54 1.23 -5.16
CA LEU A 209 6.18 2.53 -4.86
C LEU A 209 7.62 2.35 -4.40
N GLY A 210 7.90 1.34 -3.56
CA GLY A 210 9.27 1.01 -3.17
C GLY A 210 10.14 0.53 -4.32
N TYR A 211 9.55 -0.23 -5.23
CA TYR A 211 10.23 -0.72 -6.42
C TYR A 211 10.57 0.42 -7.40
N LEU A 212 9.61 1.30 -7.69
CA LEU A 212 9.79 2.44 -8.60
C LEU A 212 10.77 3.50 -8.05
N GLU A 213 10.94 3.56 -6.73
CA GLU A 213 11.93 4.41 -6.06
C GLU A 213 13.33 3.81 -6.11
N GLY A 214 13.46 2.49 -5.90
CA GLY A 214 14.74 1.82 -5.65
C GLY A 214 15.37 1.12 -6.85
N VAL A 215 14.58 0.74 -7.88
CA VAL A 215 15.08 0.01 -9.04
C VAL A 215 15.27 0.97 -10.23
N PRO A 216 16.46 1.01 -10.88
CA PRO A 216 16.67 1.82 -12.07
C PRO A 216 15.67 1.47 -13.18
N GLU A 217 15.20 2.50 -13.91
CA GLU A 217 14.19 2.30 -14.97
C GLU A 217 14.68 1.32 -16.06
N ALA A 218 15.98 1.35 -16.38
CA ALA A 218 16.59 0.45 -17.37
C ALA A 218 16.55 -1.03 -16.94
N GLU A 219 16.46 -1.32 -15.64
CA GLU A 219 16.39 -2.68 -15.09
C GLU A 219 14.96 -3.09 -14.74
N SER A 220 14.01 -2.17 -14.94
CA SER A 220 12.65 -2.34 -14.46
C SER A 220 11.87 -3.39 -15.26
N ARG A 221 11.16 -4.25 -14.53
CA ARG A 221 10.14 -5.13 -15.08
C ARG A 221 8.71 -4.57 -14.93
N TRP A 222 8.59 -3.38 -14.38
CA TRP A 222 7.32 -2.65 -14.33
C TRP A 222 6.99 -2.03 -15.69
N ARG A 223 5.72 -2.07 -16.08
CA ARG A 223 5.20 -1.40 -17.28
C ARG A 223 4.03 -0.51 -16.93
N GLY A 224 4.01 0.69 -17.52
CA GLY A 224 2.96 1.68 -17.30
C GLY A 224 3.21 2.53 -16.05
N GLU A 225 2.13 3.00 -15.44
CA GLU A 225 2.14 3.93 -14.31
C GLU A 225 1.51 3.28 -13.06
N CYS A 226 1.98 3.65 -11.88
CA CYS A 226 1.41 3.17 -10.63
C CYS A 226 0.29 4.09 -10.16
N PHE A 227 -0.96 3.61 -10.18
CA PHE A 227 -2.11 4.34 -9.65
C PHE A 227 -1.92 4.70 -8.18
N VAL A 228 -2.26 5.94 -7.83
CA VAL A 228 -2.33 6.46 -6.46
C VAL A 228 -3.69 7.08 -6.17
N PHE A 229 -4.15 7.00 -4.92
CA PHE A 229 -5.51 7.41 -4.52
C PHE A 229 -5.57 8.90 -4.15
N ASP A 230 -5.00 9.76 -5.00
CA ASP A 230 -5.02 11.23 -4.85
C ASP A 230 -5.08 11.93 -6.22
N ASP A 231 -5.14 13.26 -6.23
CA ASP A 231 -5.35 14.07 -7.45
C ASP A 231 -4.19 13.96 -8.48
N ARG A 232 -3.05 13.33 -8.13
CA ARG A 232 -1.96 13.00 -9.06
C ARG A 232 -2.31 11.83 -9.99
N VAL A 233 -3.27 11.00 -9.59
CA VAL A 233 -3.75 9.82 -10.30
C VAL A 233 -2.72 8.70 -10.40
N ALA A 234 -1.49 8.99 -10.85
CA ALA A 234 -0.45 7.98 -11.03
C ALA A 234 0.97 8.54 -10.83
N LEU A 235 1.89 7.63 -10.50
CA LEU A 235 3.32 7.91 -10.38
C LEU A 235 4.13 6.98 -11.31
N ARG A 236 5.27 7.49 -11.77
CA ARG A 236 6.26 6.81 -12.61
C ARG A 236 7.53 6.47 -11.82
N HIS A 237 8.54 5.95 -12.49
CA HIS A 237 9.87 5.74 -11.91
C HIS A 237 10.40 7.01 -11.23
N GLY A 238 11.12 6.81 -10.11
CA GLY A 238 11.54 7.91 -9.23
C GLY A 238 10.39 8.61 -8.52
N LEU A 239 9.21 8.00 -8.48
CA LEU A 239 7.96 8.54 -7.90
C LEU A 239 7.56 9.90 -8.48
N GLN A 240 7.89 10.12 -9.76
CA GLN A 240 7.56 11.33 -10.48
C GLN A 240 6.06 11.39 -10.80
N GLU A 241 5.48 12.59 -10.70
CA GLU A 241 4.12 12.84 -11.15
C GLU A 241 4.01 12.67 -12.66
N ARG A 242 2.83 12.25 -13.11
CA ARG A 242 2.50 12.29 -14.54
C ARG A 242 2.59 13.76 -15.02
N PRO A 243 3.28 14.05 -16.15
CA PRO A 243 3.24 15.37 -16.73
C PRO A 243 1.79 15.79 -16.97
N ALA A 244 1.44 17.03 -16.62
CA ALA A 244 0.14 17.58 -17.00
C ALA A 244 -0.04 17.40 -18.52
N ALA A 245 -1.17 16.82 -18.93
CA ALA A 245 -1.49 16.75 -20.35
C ALA A 245 -1.47 18.21 -20.86
N HIS A 246 -0.53 18.54 -21.76
CA HIS A 246 -0.59 19.81 -22.48
C HIS A 246 -1.89 19.74 -23.28
N HIS A 247 -2.89 20.53 -22.86
CA HIS A 247 -3.95 20.91 -23.77
C HIS A 247 -3.26 21.69 -24.89
N PHE A 248 -3.09 21.05 -26.03
CA PHE A 248 -2.90 21.80 -27.26
C PHE A 248 -4.25 22.46 -27.50
N ASP A 249 -4.35 23.74 -27.17
CA ASP A 249 -5.44 24.57 -27.65
C ASP A 249 -5.34 24.57 -29.20
N GLU A 250 -6.29 23.91 -29.87
CA GLU A 250 -6.58 24.09 -31.28
C GLU A 250 -7.39 25.38 -31.52
#